data_4d65d2fccae0220e1ac6ec640bc45f56
#
_entry.id   4d65d2fccae0220e1ac6ec640bc45f56
#
_cell.length_a   1.000
_cell.length_b   1.000
_cell.length_c   1.000
_cell.angle_alpha   90.00
_cell.angle_beta   90.00
_cell.angle_gamma   90.00
#
_symmetry.space_group_name_H-M   'P 1'
#
loop_
_entity.id
_entity.type
_entity.pdbx_description
1 polymer ?
#
loop_
_entity_poly.entity_id
_entity_poly.type
_entity_poly.pdbx_seq_one_letter_code
_entity_poly.pdbx_strand_id
1 'polypeptide(L)'
;MLFFEGGEGAKQFDSFAAKVRDFSEFLIRDLKLSHEDLSSGAERKGNLKVTYHDPCHLSRYQGIKEEPRQVISALPGVELIEMDGADQCCGMGGSFGLSYYDISKKIADKKASAIRKTGANAVGTTCPGCRMQLVDA
;
A
#
# COMPACT_ATOMS: atom_id res chain seq x y z
N MET A 1 -16.51 -0.20 -14.50
CA MET A 1 -17.26 1.07 -14.43
C MET A 1 -18.43 1.05 -15.39
N LEU A 2 -19.17 -0.05 -15.40
CA LEU A 2 -20.20 -0.33 -16.41
C LEU A 2 -21.64 -0.01 -15.98
N PHE A 3 -21.84 0.42 -14.72
CA PHE A 3 -23.19 0.56 -14.18
C PHE A 3 -23.71 2.00 -14.09
N PHE A 4 -22.87 3.00 -14.38
CA PHE A 4 -23.20 4.42 -14.20
C PHE A 4 -22.86 5.27 -15.43
N GLU A 5 -22.77 4.67 -16.62
CA GLU A 5 -22.53 5.44 -17.86
C GLU A 5 -23.78 6.23 -18.22
N GLY A 6 -23.72 7.53 -18.03
CA GLY A 6 -24.75 8.50 -18.41
C GLY A 6 -25.81 8.74 -17.34
N GLY A 7 -26.30 9.98 -17.26
CA GLY A 7 -27.39 10.39 -16.39
C GLY A 7 -26.98 10.92 -15.02
N GLU A 8 -27.97 11.14 -14.17
CA GLU A 8 -27.81 11.74 -12.84
C GLU A 8 -27.02 10.86 -11.88
N GLY A 9 -27.11 9.52 -12.00
CA GLY A 9 -26.34 8.56 -11.21
C GLY A 9 -24.85 8.61 -11.48
N ALA A 10 -24.41 8.90 -12.72
CA ALA A 10 -22.99 9.07 -13.04
C ALA A 10 -22.40 10.31 -12.32
N LYS A 11 -23.11 11.41 -12.31
CA LYS A 11 -22.67 12.64 -11.62
C LYS A 11 -22.57 12.45 -10.12
N GLN A 12 -23.52 11.73 -9.52
CA GLN A 12 -23.50 11.42 -8.09
C GLN A 12 -22.31 10.51 -7.76
N PHE A 13 -22.05 9.50 -8.60
CA PHE A 13 -20.90 8.62 -8.44
C PHE A 13 -19.58 9.40 -8.54
N ASP A 14 -19.41 10.24 -9.55
CA ASP A 14 -18.20 11.06 -9.72
C ASP A 14 -17.98 12.00 -8.53
N SER A 15 -19.06 12.63 -8.04
CA SER A 15 -19.01 13.49 -6.85
C SER A 15 -18.62 12.70 -5.59
N PHE A 16 -19.09 11.46 -5.45
CA PHE A 16 -18.70 10.59 -4.34
C PHE A 16 -17.27 10.13 -4.49
N ALA A 17 -16.89 9.62 -5.66
CA ALA A 17 -15.55 9.12 -5.93
C ALA A 17 -14.48 10.20 -5.72
N ALA A 18 -14.79 11.45 -6.08
CA ALA A 18 -13.90 12.59 -5.84
C ALA A 18 -13.63 12.89 -4.34
N LYS A 19 -14.44 12.35 -3.44
CA LYS A 19 -14.26 12.50 -1.98
C LYS A 19 -13.56 11.32 -1.33
N VAL A 20 -13.44 10.18 -2.04
CA VAL A 20 -12.75 8.99 -1.52
C VAL A 20 -11.25 9.24 -1.57
N ARG A 21 -10.59 9.02 -0.44
CA ARG A 21 -9.15 9.20 -0.29
C ARG A 21 -8.53 7.95 0.33
N ASP A 22 -7.33 7.61 -0.08
CA ASP A 22 -6.47 6.74 0.72
C ASP A 22 -6.05 7.46 1.99
N PHE A 23 -5.82 6.71 3.06
CA PHE A 23 -5.46 7.32 4.35
C PHE A 23 -4.16 8.12 4.29
N SER A 24 -3.13 7.61 3.64
CA SER A 24 -1.86 8.31 3.50
C SER A 24 -1.99 9.55 2.60
N GLU A 25 -2.77 9.43 1.51
CA GLU A 25 -3.09 10.56 0.65
C GLU A 25 -3.79 11.68 1.44
N PHE A 26 -4.78 11.34 2.24
CA PHE A 26 -5.52 12.29 3.06
C PHE A 26 -4.60 13.03 4.04
N LEU A 27 -3.71 12.32 4.74
CA LEU A 27 -2.78 12.94 5.67
C LEU A 27 -1.82 13.91 4.97
N ILE A 28 -1.26 13.51 3.84
CA ILE A 28 -0.19 14.24 3.17
C ILE A 28 -0.72 15.32 2.22
N ARG A 29 -1.71 14.98 1.37
CA ARG A 29 -2.18 15.91 0.33
C ARG A 29 -3.28 16.84 0.82
N ASP A 30 -4.25 16.31 1.57
CA ASP A 30 -5.42 17.09 2.01
C ASP A 30 -5.10 17.86 3.31
N LEU A 31 -4.61 17.18 4.35
CA LEU A 31 -4.25 17.81 5.62
C LEU A 31 -2.87 18.48 5.60
N LYS A 32 -2.02 18.15 4.63
CA LYS A 32 -0.66 18.71 4.47
C LYS A 32 0.20 18.59 5.73
N LEU A 33 0.06 17.46 6.42
CA LEU A 33 0.84 17.21 7.63
C LEU A 33 2.33 17.09 7.30
N SER A 34 3.14 17.81 8.05
CA SER A 34 4.60 17.72 7.99
C SER A 34 5.12 16.44 8.66
N HIS A 35 6.39 16.15 8.46
CA HIS A 35 7.07 15.07 9.19
C HIS A 35 6.99 15.27 10.71
N GLU A 36 7.08 16.50 11.18
CA GLU A 36 7.01 16.86 12.60
C GLU A 36 5.60 16.62 13.15
N ASP A 37 4.55 16.98 12.40
CA ASP A 37 3.15 16.72 12.79
C ASP A 37 2.89 15.22 12.95
N LEU A 38 3.38 14.40 11.99
CA LEU A 38 3.21 12.96 11.99
C LEU A 38 4.01 12.25 13.09
N SER A 39 5.15 12.81 13.50
CA SER A 39 5.99 12.26 14.57
C SER A 39 5.57 12.70 15.97
N SER A 40 4.72 13.72 16.06
CA SER A 40 4.31 14.35 17.32
C SER A 40 3.53 13.38 18.22
N GLY A 41 3.93 13.26 19.47
CA GLY A 41 3.26 12.44 20.49
C GLY A 41 3.53 10.94 20.43
N ALA A 42 4.35 10.47 19.51
CA ALA A 42 4.73 9.07 19.41
C ALA A 42 6.09 8.82 20.09
N GLU A 43 6.08 8.26 21.29
CA GLU A 43 7.29 7.72 21.91
C GLU A 43 7.47 6.26 21.50
N ARG A 44 8.48 5.96 20.68
CA ARG A 44 8.88 4.60 20.41
C ARG A 44 10.31 4.35 20.84
N LYS A 45 10.49 3.33 21.68
CA LYS A 45 11.82 2.83 22.06
C LYS A 45 12.17 1.68 21.08
N GLY A 46 13.26 1.83 20.35
CA GLY A 46 13.77 0.81 19.44
C GLY A 46 13.84 1.26 17.98
N ASN A 47 14.53 0.47 17.17
CA ASN A 47 14.68 0.67 15.73
C ASN A 47 13.95 -0.46 15.00
N LEU A 48 12.79 -0.17 14.36
CA LEU A 48 12.04 -1.13 13.57
C LEU A 48 12.33 -0.87 12.09
N LYS A 49 12.96 -1.83 11.45
CA LYS A 49 13.16 -1.81 10.00
C LYS A 49 11.88 -2.26 9.31
N VAL A 50 11.32 -1.38 8.49
CA VAL A 50 10.08 -1.64 7.74
C VAL A 50 10.37 -1.51 6.25
N THR A 51 9.87 -2.44 5.45
CA THR A 51 9.79 -2.26 4.00
C THR A 51 8.33 -2.09 3.58
N TYR A 52 8.08 -1.48 2.42
CA TYR A 52 6.72 -1.21 1.97
C TYR A 52 6.44 -1.88 0.62
N HIS A 53 5.32 -2.59 0.54
CA HIS A 53 4.79 -3.13 -0.71
C HIS A 53 3.72 -2.22 -1.26
N ASP A 54 3.93 -1.72 -2.49
CA ASP A 54 2.97 -0.87 -3.20
C ASP A 54 1.79 -1.69 -3.74
N PRO A 55 0.57 -1.53 -3.21
CA PRO A 55 -0.60 -2.15 -3.80
C PRO A 55 -0.85 -1.62 -5.21
N CYS A 56 -1.08 -2.52 -6.16
CA CYS A 56 -1.22 -2.13 -7.57
C CYS A 56 -2.38 -1.15 -7.83
N HIS A 57 -3.50 -1.29 -7.11
CA HIS A 57 -4.63 -0.37 -7.24
C HIS A 57 -4.30 1.03 -6.72
N LEU A 58 -3.47 1.14 -5.68
CA LEU A 58 -3.06 2.41 -5.13
C LEU A 58 -2.01 3.07 -6.02
N SER A 59 -0.93 2.34 -6.32
CA SER A 59 0.22 2.89 -7.04
C SER A 59 -0.04 3.15 -8.52
N ARG A 60 -0.80 2.28 -9.21
CA ARG A 60 -1.01 2.36 -10.66
C ARG A 60 -2.26 3.13 -11.05
N TYR A 61 -3.36 2.97 -10.29
CA TYR A 61 -4.63 3.63 -10.63
C TYR A 61 -4.80 4.98 -9.93
N GLN A 62 -4.36 5.11 -8.69
CA GLN A 62 -4.53 6.34 -7.92
C GLN A 62 -3.26 7.20 -7.89
N GLY A 63 -2.12 6.67 -8.34
CA GLY A 63 -0.86 7.40 -8.37
C GLY A 63 -0.28 7.72 -6.99
N ILE A 64 -0.68 6.94 -5.97
CA ILE A 64 -0.25 7.10 -4.58
C ILE A 64 0.92 6.15 -4.33
N LYS A 65 2.11 6.70 -4.15
CA LYS A 65 3.37 5.96 -3.94
C LYS A 65 4.19 6.53 -2.81
N GLU A 66 4.38 7.85 -2.82
CA GLU A 66 5.26 8.55 -1.88
C GLU A 66 4.59 8.80 -0.54
N GLU A 67 3.26 8.97 -0.51
CA GLU A 67 2.52 9.31 0.69
C GLU A 67 2.64 8.23 1.79
N PRO A 68 2.47 6.92 1.48
CA PRO A 68 2.72 5.88 2.49
C PRO A 68 4.14 5.89 3.04
N ARG A 69 5.13 6.20 2.17
CA ARG A 69 6.54 6.28 2.56
C ARG A 69 6.80 7.44 3.50
N GLN A 70 6.23 8.60 3.19
CA GLN A 70 6.31 9.78 4.04
C GLN A 70 5.73 9.50 5.43
N VAL A 71 4.55 8.87 5.49
CA VAL A 71 3.91 8.50 6.77
C VAL A 71 4.77 7.51 7.54
N ILE A 72 5.27 6.45 6.90
CA ILE A 72 6.10 5.43 7.57
C ILE A 72 7.41 6.05 8.08
N SER A 73 8.08 6.85 7.25
CA SER A 73 9.38 7.46 7.59
C SER A 73 9.27 8.51 8.70
N ALA A 74 8.07 9.09 8.90
CA ALA A 74 7.83 10.04 9.97
C ALA A 74 7.64 9.38 11.35
N LEU A 75 7.41 8.06 11.41
CA LEU A 75 7.19 7.37 12.67
C LEU A 75 8.50 7.25 13.47
N PRO A 76 8.54 7.71 14.73
CA PRO A 76 9.74 7.62 15.56
C PRO A 76 10.21 6.16 15.74
N GLY A 77 11.51 5.93 15.56
CA GLY A 77 12.12 4.60 15.71
C GLY A 77 11.73 3.61 14.57
N VAL A 78 11.28 4.12 13.45
CA VAL A 78 11.05 3.35 12.22
C VAL A 78 12.08 3.75 11.16
N GLU A 79 12.74 2.76 10.58
CA GLU A 79 13.63 2.89 9.43
C GLU A 79 12.96 2.25 8.22
N LEU A 80 12.61 3.05 7.22
CA LEU A 80 12.07 2.54 5.95
C LEU A 80 13.20 2.04 5.07
N ILE A 81 13.13 0.78 4.67
CA ILE A 81 14.08 0.15 3.73
C ILE A 81 13.31 -0.20 2.46
N GLU A 82 13.67 0.42 1.35
CA GLU A 82 13.05 0.12 0.07
C GLU A 82 13.42 -1.28 -0.43
N MET A 83 12.43 -1.96 -1.01
CA MET A 83 12.65 -3.26 -1.65
C MET A 83 12.73 -3.11 -3.17
N ASP A 84 13.52 -3.94 -3.81
CA ASP A 84 13.51 -4.05 -5.26
C ASP A 84 12.14 -4.50 -5.76
N GLY A 85 11.58 -3.73 -6.70
CA GLY A 85 10.27 -4.03 -7.26
C GLY A 85 9.13 -3.90 -6.26
N ALA A 86 9.13 -2.87 -5.41
CA ALA A 86 8.07 -2.59 -4.45
C ALA A 86 6.68 -2.56 -5.11
N ASP A 87 6.59 -2.07 -6.35
CA ASP A 87 5.37 -1.95 -7.16
C ASP A 87 5.03 -3.22 -7.99
N GLN A 88 5.84 -4.29 -7.90
CA GLN A 88 5.52 -5.57 -8.51
C GLN A 88 4.41 -6.27 -7.73
N CYS A 89 3.49 -6.91 -8.47
CA CYS A 89 2.35 -7.61 -7.88
C CYS A 89 2.80 -8.67 -6.84
N CYS A 90 2.01 -8.80 -5.78
CA CYS A 90 2.18 -9.86 -4.78
C CYS A 90 1.60 -11.23 -5.20
N GLY A 91 0.87 -11.29 -6.32
CA GLY A 91 0.26 -12.51 -6.83
C GLY A 91 -1.23 -12.67 -6.51
N MET A 92 -1.80 -11.92 -5.58
CA MET A 92 -3.20 -12.12 -5.13
C MET A 92 -4.21 -11.99 -6.28
N GLY A 93 -4.25 -10.83 -6.97
CA GLY A 93 -5.10 -10.61 -8.15
C GLY A 93 -6.60 -10.96 -7.97
N GLY A 94 -7.15 -10.84 -6.75
CA GLY A 94 -8.54 -11.22 -6.46
C GLY A 94 -8.78 -12.73 -6.71
N SER A 95 -9.74 -13.05 -7.58
CA SER A 95 -10.07 -14.45 -7.94
C SER A 95 -8.91 -15.19 -8.63
N PHE A 96 -7.96 -14.48 -9.21
CA PHE A 96 -6.78 -15.09 -9.84
C PHE A 96 -5.99 -15.96 -8.85
N GLY A 97 -5.77 -15.47 -7.63
CA GLY A 97 -5.07 -16.21 -6.59
C GLY A 97 -5.73 -17.53 -6.21
N LEU A 98 -7.07 -17.60 -6.33
CA LEU A 98 -7.82 -18.82 -6.07
C LEU A 98 -7.86 -19.75 -7.29
N SER A 99 -8.08 -19.21 -8.50
CA SER A 99 -8.23 -19.99 -9.72
C SER A 99 -6.91 -20.51 -10.27
N TYR A 100 -5.81 -19.79 -10.03
CA TYR A 100 -4.47 -20.10 -10.55
C TYR A 100 -3.43 -20.07 -9.42
N TYR A 101 -3.72 -20.81 -8.34
CA TYR A 101 -2.93 -20.77 -7.11
C TYR A 101 -1.42 -21.01 -7.35
N ASP A 102 -1.05 -22.00 -8.17
CA ASP A 102 0.36 -22.32 -8.42
C ASP A 102 1.13 -21.16 -9.09
N ILE A 103 0.46 -20.42 -9.97
CA ILE A 103 1.06 -19.25 -10.62
C ILE A 103 1.13 -18.09 -9.63
N SER A 104 0.04 -17.86 -8.90
CA SER A 104 -0.05 -16.87 -7.84
C SER A 104 1.05 -17.05 -6.80
N LYS A 105 1.26 -18.29 -6.34
CA LYS A 105 2.30 -18.65 -5.37
C LYS A 105 3.70 -18.34 -5.87
N LYS A 106 4.02 -18.66 -7.13
CA LYS A 106 5.33 -18.32 -7.72
C LYS A 106 5.60 -16.82 -7.76
N ILE A 107 4.56 -16.02 -8.02
CA ILE A 107 4.67 -14.56 -7.99
C ILE A 107 4.90 -14.09 -6.54
N ALA A 108 4.16 -14.66 -5.58
CA ALA A 108 4.29 -14.35 -4.16
C ALA A 108 5.68 -14.72 -3.63
N ASP A 109 6.20 -15.88 -3.96
CA ASP A 109 7.54 -16.33 -3.56
C ASP A 109 8.65 -15.38 -4.06
N LYS A 110 8.51 -14.89 -5.30
CA LYS A 110 9.41 -13.87 -5.82
C LYS A 110 9.35 -12.57 -5.01
N LYS A 111 8.15 -12.12 -4.67
CA LYS A 111 7.95 -10.93 -3.82
C LYS A 111 8.51 -11.16 -2.41
N ALA A 112 8.23 -12.31 -1.79
CA ALA A 112 8.76 -12.67 -0.49
C ALA A 112 10.30 -12.70 -0.48
N SER A 113 10.91 -13.16 -1.57
CA SER A 113 12.37 -13.12 -1.73
C SER A 113 12.90 -11.68 -1.75
N ALA A 114 12.24 -10.77 -2.45
CA ALA A 114 12.62 -9.34 -2.47
C ALA A 114 12.49 -8.71 -1.07
N ILE A 115 11.41 -9.03 -0.35
CA ILE A 115 11.20 -8.59 1.03
C ILE A 115 12.33 -9.08 1.94
N ARG A 116 12.65 -10.40 1.91
CA ARG A 116 13.71 -10.98 2.75
C ARG A 116 15.09 -10.34 2.51
N LYS A 117 15.38 -9.95 1.25
CA LYS A 117 16.63 -9.28 0.91
C LYS A 117 16.81 -7.92 1.56
N THR A 118 15.73 -7.24 1.94
CA THR A 118 15.81 -5.96 2.64
C THR A 118 16.33 -6.09 4.08
N GLY A 119 16.21 -7.26 4.69
CA GLY A 119 16.49 -7.45 6.11
C GLY A 119 15.51 -6.71 7.04
N ALA A 120 14.36 -6.27 6.52
CA ALA A 120 13.34 -5.60 7.31
C ALA A 120 12.66 -6.56 8.31
N ASN A 121 12.24 -6.02 9.45
CA ASN A 121 11.52 -6.75 10.50
C ASN A 121 10.02 -6.85 10.21
N ALA A 122 9.49 -5.93 9.39
CA ALA A 122 8.09 -5.87 9.05
C ALA A 122 7.87 -5.38 7.61
N VAL A 123 6.72 -5.75 7.05
CA VAL A 123 6.25 -5.28 5.74
C VAL A 123 4.98 -4.48 5.91
N GLY A 124 4.98 -3.25 5.43
CA GLY A 124 3.80 -2.41 5.33
C GLY A 124 3.08 -2.60 4.00
N THR A 125 1.76 -2.62 4.02
CA THR A 125 0.90 -2.51 2.84
C THR A 125 -0.49 -2.07 3.28
N THR A 126 -1.17 -1.27 2.47
CA THR A 126 -2.55 -0.80 2.75
C THR A 126 -3.62 -1.71 2.14
N CYS A 127 -3.22 -2.75 1.39
CA CYS A 127 -4.15 -3.68 0.74
C CYS A 127 -4.35 -4.96 1.55
N PRO A 128 -5.57 -5.26 2.03
CA PRO A 128 -5.87 -6.50 2.75
C PRO A 128 -5.55 -7.77 1.92
N GLY A 129 -5.85 -7.76 0.62
CA GLY A 129 -5.53 -8.87 -0.28
C GLY A 129 -4.02 -9.11 -0.39
N CYS A 130 -3.23 -8.04 -0.55
CA CYS A 130 -1.77 -8.16 -0.55
C CYS A 130 -1.25 -8.69 0.79
N ARG A 131 -1.82 -8.24 1.90
CA ARG A 131 -1.46 -8.75 3.24
C ARG A 131 -1.70 -10.26 3.34
N MET A 132 -2.88 -10.72 2.93
CA MET A 132 -3.20 -12.16 2.94
C MET A 132 -2.18 -12.96 2.12
N GLN A 133 -1.89 -12.53 0.90
CA GLN A 133 -0.95 -13.19 0.01
C GLN A 133 0.48 -13.23 0.57
N LEU A 134 0.93 -12.14 1.18
CA LEU A 134 2.28 -12.04 1.75
C LEU A 134 2.45 -12.86 3.04
N VAL A 135 1.34 -13.13 3.75
CA VAL A 135 1.35 -14.03 4.93
C VAL A 135 1.41 -15.50 4.49
N ASP A 136 0.84 -15.83 3.31
CA ASP A 136 0.85 -17.19 2.73
C ASP A 136 2.20 -17.51 2.03
N ALA A 137 3.03 -16.53 1.73
CA ALA A 137 4.29 -16.68 1.00
C ALA A 137 5.47 -17.05 1.89
#